data_76c50403e09d75317950824e57e3a38c
#
_entry.id   76c50403e09d75317950824e57e3a38c
#
_cell.length_a   1.000
_cell.length_b   1.000
_cell.length_c   1.000
_cell.angle_alpha   90.00
_cell.angle_beta   90.00
_cell.angle_gamma   90.00
#
_symmetry.space_group_name_H-M   'P 1'
#
loop_
_entity.id
_entity.type
_entity.pdbx_description
1 polymer ?
#
loop_
_entity_poly.entity_id
_entity_poly.type
_entity_poly.pdbx_seq_one_letter_code
_entity_poly.pdbx_strand_id
1 'polypeptide(L)'
;DDRRLARKKQEMRRQKRRKKRRRRIVFLVAEILILCILSVIAYGMFKLDKLNVNPLKSLTNNGISQDGYMNVAIFGDDRRPEDTGNARSDCIIIASINNDTKEVKLVSVYRDTLLNTEDDTYDKANSAYAVGGAEAAVNMLNRNLDLDIQDYVSVNFLAVADVVDLLGGIDLDLTDEEVVHMNNYCVETSEITGKKYKKIEPEVAGTYHLNGVQAVSYSRIRYTEGGDFQRTSRQRLVIEKIAEKAKKADLSTINIIIDAVFPEITTSFTSGEIVKMSTSLLQYSIGDNEGFPMDNET
;
A
#
# COMPACT_ATOMS: atom_id res chain seq x y z
N ASP A 1 54.83 -52.31 27.33
CA ASP A 1 54.57 -50.87 27.41
C ASP A 1 54.40 -50.21 26.05
N ASP A 2 55.15 -50.61 25.03
CA ASP A 2 55.12 -50.03 23.68
C ASP A 2 53.75 -50.15 22.96
N ARG A 3 53.08 -51.27 23.16
CA ARG A 3 51.71 -51.47 22.53
C ARG A 3 50.64 -50.55 23.14
N ARG A 4 50.75 -50.19 24.41
CA ARG A 4 49.86 -49.24 25.10
C ARG A 4 50.10 -47.81 24.58
N LEU A 5 51.35 -47.42 24.44
CA LEU A 5 51.73 -46.12 23.89
C LEU A 5 51.29 -45.94 22.42
N ALA A 6 51.47 -46.98 21.59
CA ALA A 6 50.99 -46.95 20.19
C ALA A 6 49.47 -46.81 20.11
N ARG A 7 48.67 -47.51 20.93
CA ARG A 7 47.19 -47.35 20.99
C ARG A 7 46.76 -45.94 21.44
N LYS A 8 47.37 -45.38 22.47
CA LYS A 8 47.10 -43.99 22.87
C LYS A 8 47.41 -42.97 21.80
N LYS A 9 48.50 -43.12 21.06
CA LYS A 9 48.94 -42.27 19.96
C LYS A 9 47.93 -42.36 18.77
N GLN A 10 47.40 -43.54 18.52
CA GLN A 10 46.42 -43.77 17.48
C GLN A 10 45.07 -43.18 17.86
N GLU A 11 44.60 -43.29 19.11
CA GLU A 11 43.39 -42.68 19.58
C GLU A 11 43.46 -41.15 19.56
N MET A 12 44.54 -40.52 19.98
CA MET A 12 44.76 -39.09 19.91
C MET A 12 44.75 -38.59 18.44
N ARG A 13 45.30 -39.35 17.50
CA ARG A 13 45.24 -39.03 16.06
C ARG A 13 43.82 -39.12 15.55
N ARG A 14 43.02 -40.13 15.96
CA ARG A 14 41.58 -40.27 15.61
C ARG A 14 40.77 -39.14 16.20
N GLN A 15 41.00 -38.74 17.45
CA GLN A 15 40.29 -37.60 18.10
C GLN A 15 40.64 -36.28 17.39
N LYS A 16 41.92 -36.02 17.06
CA LYS A 16 42.33 -34.83 16.29
C LYS A 16 41.66 -34.76 14.90
N ARG A 17 41.59 -35.90 14.19
CA ARG A 17 40.92 -36.00 12.89
C ARG A 17 39.39 -35.74 13.02
N ARG A 18 38.75 -36.32 14.05
CA ARG A 18 37.30 -36.07 14.32
C ARG A 18 37.03 -34.59 14.67
N LYS A 19 37.89 -33.97 15.52
CA LYS A 19 37.77 -32.53 15.83
C LYS A 19 37.95 -31.67 14.57
N LYS A 20 38.94 -31.96 13.72
CA LYS A 20 39.17 -31.23 12.50
C LYS A 20 38.00 -31.40 11.50
N ARG A 21 37.43 -32.61 11.37
CA ARG A 21 36.22 -32.85 10.56
C ARG A 21 35.00 -32.13 11.07
N ARG A 22 34.76 -32.16 12.41
CA ARG A 22 33.65 -31.39 13.03
C ARG A 22 33.77 -29.89 12.77
N ARG A 23 34.96 -29.31 12.97
CA ARG A 23 35.20 -27.90 12.67
C ARG A 23 34.90 -27.56 11.20
N ARG A 24 35.38 -28.38 10.26
CA ARG A 24 35.08 -28.18 8.82
C ARG A 24 33.60 -28.25 8.51
N ILE A 25 32.87 -29.18 9.12
CA ILE A 25 31.41 -29.28 8.98
C ILE A 25 30.72 -28.03 9.56
N VAL A 26 31.13 -27.55 10.74
CA VAL A 26 30.57 -26.33 11.35
C VAL A 26 30.83 -25.11 10.46
N PHE A 27 32.04 -24.96 9.90
CA PHE A 27 32.33 -23.87 8.96
C PHE A 27 31.48 -23.96 7.69
N LEU A 28 31.34 -25.13 7.11
CA LEU A 28 30.54 -25.34 5.91
C LEU A 28 29.05 -25.05 6.17
N VAL A 29 28.51 -25.45 7.32
CA VAL A 29 27.14 -25.11 7.72
C VAL A 29 26.98 -23.60 7.93
N ALA A 30 27.96 -22.94 8.55
CA ALA A 30 27.94 -21.48 8.72
C ALA A 30 27.99 -20.75 7.35
N GLU A 31 28.83 -21.19 6.42
CA GLU A 31 28.90 -20.65 5.07
C GLU A 31 27.55 -20.81 4.33
N ILE A 32 26.92 -21.98 4.41
CA ILE A 32 25.59 -22.21 3.81
C ILE A 32 24.55 -21.30 4.42
N LEU A 33 24.53 -21.12 5.75
CA LEU A 33 23.60 -20.21 6.43
C LEU A 33 23.80 -18.77 5.97
N ILE A 34 25.05 -18.31 5.87
CA ILE A 34 25.36 -16.95 5.38
C ILE A 34 24.87 -16.78 3.94
N LEU A 35 25.12 -17.77 3.06
CA LEU A 35 24.64 -17.73 1.68
C LEU A 35 23.10 -17.71 1.60
N CYS A 36 22.40 -18.48 2.45
CA CYS A 36 20.95 -18.43 2.53
C CYS A 36 20.44 -17.04 2.95
N ILE A 37 21.06 -16.45 3.98
CA ILE A 37 20.69 -15.10 4.44
C ILE A 37 20.93 -14.07 3.34
N LEU A 38 22.08 -14.10 2.67
CA LEU A 38 22.39 -13.19 1.57
C LEU A 38 21.42 -13.36 0.40
N SER A 39 21.01 -14.60 0.09
CA SER A 39 20.03 -14.90 -0.96
C SER A 39 18.65 -14.33 -0.63
N VAL A 40 18.21 -14.40 0.64
CA VAL A 40 16.94 -13.81 1.09
C VAL A 40 16.99 -12.28 1.01
N ILE A 41 18.11 -11.68 1.43
CA ILE A 41 18.30 -10.22 1.33
C ILE A 41 18.31 -9.78 -0.14
N ALA A 42 19.06 -10.45 -1.00
CA ALA A 42 19.12 -10.13 -2.43
C ALA A 42 17.75 -10.28 -3.11
N TYR A 43 16.99 -11.32 -2.74
CA TYR A 43 15.62 -11.50 -3.23
C TYR A 43 14.69 -10.38 -2.78
N GLY A 44 14.75 -9.97 -1.49
CA GLY A 44 13.98 -8.84 -0.99
C GLY A 44 14.31 -7.53 -1.72
N MET A 45 15.61 -7.23 -1.92
CA MET A 45 16.04 -6.05 -2.67
C MET A 45 15.53 -6.06 -4.12
N PHE A 46 15.62 -7.20 -4.80
CA PHE A 46 15.12 -7.37 -6.17
C PHE A 46 13.60 -7.08 -6.28
N LYS A 47 12.82 -7.45 -5.25
CA LYS A 47 11.39 -7.14 -5.20
C LYS A 47 11.13 -5.64 -5.01
N LEU A 48 11.90 -4.98 -4.17
CA LEU A 48 11.76 -3.55 -3.87
C LEU A 48 12.22 -2.66 -5.05
N ASP A 49 13.14 -3.15 -5.90
CA ASP A 49 13.55 -2.44 -7.13
C ASP A 49 12.42 -2.27 -8.15
N LYS A 50 11.29 -2.97 -7.98
CA LYS A 50 10.10 -2.81 -8.84
C LYS A 50 9.26 -1.59 -8.51
N LEU A 51 9.42 -1.00 -7.32
CA LEU A 51 8.72 0.22 -6.94
C LEU A 51 9.25 1.43 -7.68
N ASN A 52 8.34 2.31 -8.09
CA ASN A 52 8.70 3.62 -8.62
C ASN A 52 8.96 4.57 -7.45
N VAL A 53 10.21 4.59 -6.96
CA VAL A 53 10.60 5.47 -5.85
C VAL A 53 10.85 6.88 -6.38
N ASN A 54 10.03 7.83 -5.92
CA ASN A 54 10.14 9.25 -6.27
C ASN A 54 10.12 10.10 -4.98
N PRO A 55 11.29 10.37 -4.37
CA PRO A 55 11.39 11.12 -3.13
C PRO A 55 10.91 12.56 -3.29
N LEU A 56 10.27 13.08 -2.25
CA LEU A 56 9.90 14.49 -2.15
C LEU A 56 11.17 15.34 -1.93
N LYS A 57 11.30 16.43 -2.65
CA LYS A 57 12.53 17.26 -2.66
C LYS A 57 12.41 18.53 -1.83
N SER A 58 11.21 19.12 -1.83
CA SER A 58 10.92 20.41 -1.21
C SER A 58 9.62 20.32 -0.43
N LEU A 59 9.71 19.98 0.85
CA LEU A 59 8.54 19.94 1.71
C LEU A 59 8.35 21.26 2.45
N THR A 60 7.12 21.75 2.45
CA THR A 60 6.72 22.84 3.32
C THR A 60 6.67 22.33 4.76
N ASN A 61 7.58 22.82 5.59
CA ASN A 61 7.56 22.50 7.02
C ASN A 61 6.90 23.65 7.77
N ASN A 62 5.74 23.40 8.35
CA ASN A 62 5.01 24.38 9.16
C ASN A 62 5.53 24.46 10.61
N GLY A 63 6.62 23.75 10.92
CA GLY A 63 7.21 23.69 12.27
C GLY A 63 6.37 22.86 13.26
N ILE A 64 5.35 22.15 12.78
CA ILE A 64 4.49 21.28 13.58
C ILE A 64 4.98 19.86 13.40
N SER A 65 5.37 19.23 14.50
CA SER A 65 5.66 17.79 14.55
C SER A 65 4.61 17.11 15.41
N GLN A 66 4.03 16.04 14.91
CA GLN A 66 3.08 15.21 15.66
C GLN A 66 3.84 14.03 16.26
N ASP A 67 4.45 14.25 17.43
CA ASP A 67 5.18 13.20 18.13
C ASP A 67 4.32 11.93 18.33
N GLY A 68 4.88 10.77 18.02
CA GLY A 68 4.20 9.49 18.15
C GLY A 68 3.28 9.10 16.98
N TYR A 69 3.15 9.96 15.96
CA TYR A 69 2.37 9.69 14.75
C TYR A 69 3.24 9.77 13.50
N MET A 70 2.87 8.99 12.49
CA MET A 70 3.38 9.09 11.12
C MET A 70 2.21 9.34 10.19
N ASN A 71 2.23 10.46 9.48
CA ASN A 71 1.20 10.81 8.50
C ASN A 71 1.70 10.52 7.09
N VAL A 72 0.93 9.76 6.32
CA VAL A 72 1.23 9.36 4.94
C VAL A 72 0.11 9.81 4.04
N ALA A 73 0.42 10.51 2.95
CA ALA A 73 -0.58 10.84 1.93
C ALA A 73 -0.78 9.65 0.98
N ILE A 74 -2.03 9.29 0.72
CA ILE A 74 -2.41 8.27 -0.25
C ILE A 74 -3.18 8.97 -1.37
N PHE A 75 -2.67 8.84 -2.60
CA PHE A 75 -3.29 9.40 -3.79
C PHE A 75 -3.76 8.29 -4.72
N GLY A 76 -5.02 8.37 -5.14
CA GLY A 76 -5.54 7.57 -6.23
C GLY A 76 -5.51 8.39 -7.50
N ASP A 77 -4.67 8.03 -8.45
CA ASP A 77 -4.58 8.71 -9.73
C ASP A 77 -5.38 7.97 -10.81
N ASP A 78 -5.95 8.73 -11.72
CA ASP A 78 -6.74 8.23 -12.83
C ASP A 78 -5.94 8.18 -14.15
N ARG A 79 -4.60 8.13 -14.08
CA ARG A 79 -3.74 8.05 -15.26
C ARG A 79 -4.11 6.87 -16.13
N ARG A 80 -4.27 7.17 -17.40
CA ARG A 80 -4.38 6.17 -18.47
C ARG A 80 -2.98 5.91 -19.04
N PRO A 81 -2.74 4.73 -19.63
CA PRO A 81 -1.43 4.40 -20.21
C PRO A 81 -0.95 5.41 -21.28
N GLU A 82 -1.86 6.13 -21.93
CA GLU A 82 -1.57 7.15 -22.93
C GLU A 82 -1.33 8.56 -22.37
N ASP A 83 -1.59 8.80 -21.08
CA ASP A 83 -1.45 10.12 -20.47
C ASP A 83 0.02 10.47 -20.22
N THR A 84 0.47 11.57 -20.79
CA THR A 84 1.86 12.07 -20.66
C THR A 84 2.04 13.13 -19.59
N GLY A 85 0.95 13.62 -18.99
CA GLY A 85 0.94 14.65 -17.94
C GLY A 85 0.70 14.10 -16.55
N ASN A 86 0.71 15.00 -15.55
CA ASN A 86 0.24 14.64 -14.22
C ASN A 86 -1.28 14.45 -14.25
N ALA A 87 -1.75 13.29 -13.78
CA ALA A 87 -3.17 13.04 -13.59
C ALA A 87 -3.74 13.89 -12.44
N ARG A 88 -5.04 14.03 -12.37
CA ARG A 88 -5.70 14.51 -11.16
C ARG A 88 -5.77 13.38 -10.14
N SER A 89 -5.57 13.70 -8.87
CA SER A 89 -5.86 12.74 -7.81
C SER A 89 -7.31 12.87 -7.39
N ASP A 90 -8.14 11.95 -7.83
CA ASP A 90 -9.55 11.88 -7.45
C ASP A 90 -9.77 11.22 -6.08
N CYS A 91 -8.75 10.63 -5.50
CA CYS A 91 -8.72 10.07 -4.15
C CYS A 91 -7.55 10.71 -3.39
N ILE A 92 -7.84 11.43 -2.33
CA ILE A 92 -6.85 12.07 -1.44
C ILE A 92 -7.17 11.58 -0.03
N ILE A 93 -6.31 10.74 0.54
CA ILE A 93 -6.49 10.19 1.89
C ILE A 93 -5.20 10.42 2.67
N ILE A 94 -5.35 10.84 3.92
CA ILE A 94 -4.27 10.90 4.91
C ILE A 94 -4.40 9.68 5.79
N ALA A 95 -3.38 8.83 5.81
CA ALA A 95 -3.25 7.74 6.76
C ALA A 95 -2.42 8.22 7.94
N SER A 96 -3.06 8.46 9.08
CA SER A 96 -2.40 8.84 10.33
C SER A 96 -2.17 7.59 11.17
N ILE A 97 -0.92 7.21 11.35
CA ILE A 97 -0.47 5.97 11.99
C ILE A 97 0.08 6.29 13.36
N ASN A 98 -0.56 5.78 14.40
CA ASN A 98 0.00 5.83 15.75
C ASN A 98 1.17 4.84 15.86
N ASN A 99 2.37 5.35 16.17
CA ASN A 99 3.59 4.54 16.21
C ASN A 99 3.62 3.52 17.36
N ASP A 100 2.87 3.76 18.43
CA ASP A 100 2.83 2.89 19.62
C ASP A 100 1.75 1.81 19.47
N THR A 101 0.49 2.22 19.20
CA THR A 101 -0.66 1.32 19.11
C THR A 101 -0.78 0.62 17.76
N LYS A 102 -0.13 1.14 16.71
CA LYS A 102 -0.27 0.70 15.31
C LYS A 102 -1.69 0.88 14.75
N GLU A 103 -2.50 1.69 15.39
CA GLU A 103 -3.79 2.11 14.86
C GLU A 103 -3.59 3.09 13.70
N VAL A 104 -4.34 2.89 12.62
CA VAL A 104 -4.32 3.73 11.42
C VAL A 104 -5.68 4.40 11.28
N LYS A 105 -5.71 5.72 11.30
CA LYS A 105 -6.90 6.51 10.96
C LYS A 105 -6.81 6.98 9.53
N LEU A 106 -7.91 6.83 8.77
CA LEU A 106 -8.00 7.29 7.39
C LEU A 106 -8.88 8.53 7.33
N VAL A 107 -8.31 9.64 6.88
CA VAL A 107 -9.01 10.90 6.67
C VAL A 107 -9.03 11.23 5.19
N SER A 108 -10.20 11.19 4.54
CA SER A 108 -10.34 11.61 3.15
C SER A 108 -10.43 13.13 3.07
N VAL A 109 -9.61 13.75 2.23
CA VAL A 109 -9.78 15.16 1.84
C VAL A 109 -10.63 15.21 0.58
N TYR A 110 -11.78 15.87 0.66
CA TYR A 110 -12.69 15.96 -0.50
C TYR A 110 -12.01 16.74 -1.62
N ARG A 111 -11.98 16.16 -2.81
CA ARG A 111 -11.21 16.67 -3.94
C ARG A 111 -11.58 18.08 -4.39
N ASP A 112 -12.86 18.49 -4.18
CA ASP A 112 -13.39 19.79 -4.55
C ASP A 112 -13.28 20.83 -3.42
N THR A 113 -12.68 20.47 -2.26
CA THR A 113 -12.40 21.39 -1.17
C THR A 113 -11.47 22.50 -1.66
N LEU A 114 -11.86 23.76 -1.40
CA LEU A 114 -11.05 24.93 -1.73
C LEU A 114 -9.92 25.07 -0.72
N LEU A 115 -8.69 24.87 -1.14
CA LEU A 115 -7.49 24.93 -0.31
C LEU A 115 -6.44 25.86 -0.93
N ASN A 116 -5.55 26.37 -0.10
CA ASN A 116 -4.35 27.09 -0.57
C ASN A 116 -3.39 26.08 -1.20
N THR A 117 -3.31 26.07 -2.52
CA THR A 117 -2.49 25.12 -3.28
C THR A 117 -1.04 25.58 -3.41
N GLU A 118 -0.81 26.90 -3.54
CA GLU A 118 0.54 27.51 -3.61
C GLU A 118 0.45 29.04 -3.42
N ASP A 119 1.30 29.59 -2.57
CA ASP A 119 1.52 31.05 -2.40
C ASP A 119 0.25 31.90 -2.42
N ASP A 120 -0.70 31.63 -1.52
CA ASP A 120 -2.01 32.26 -1.41
C ASP A 120 -2.93 32.07 -2.64
N THR A 121 -2.60 31.13 -3.50
CA THR A 121 -3.49 30.69 -4.60
C THR A 121 -4.42 29.60 -4.09
N TYR A 122 -5.73 29.84 -4.18
CA TYR A 122 -6.76 28.90 -3.74
C TYR A 122 -7.39 28.21 -4.93
N ASP A 123 -7.42 26.87 -4.90
CA ASP A 123 -8.08 26.04 -5.89
C ASP A 123 -8.58 24.74 -5.25
N LYS A 124 -9.22 23.88 -6.05
CA LYS A 124 -9.66 22.55 -5.61
C LYS A 124 -8.47 21.70 -5.16
N ALA A 125 -8.62 20.95 -4.09
CA ALA A 125 -7.56 20.11 -3.54
C ALA A 125 -6.92 19.18 -4.58
N ASN A 126 -7.70 18.62 -5.51
CA ASN A 126 -7.19 17.73 -6.55
C ASN A 126 -6.38 18.42 -7.64
N SER A 127 -6.44 19.76 -7.75
CA SER A 127 -5.65 20.52 -8.73
C SER A 127 -4.16 20.54 -8.38
N ALA A 128 -3.80 20.52 -7.09
CA ALA A 128 -2.41 20.52 -6.67
C ALA A 128 -1.63 19.31 -7.23
N TYR A 129 -2.25 18.14 -7.23
CA TYR A 129 -1.62 16.94 -7.81
C TYR A 129 -1.44 17.05 -9.32
N ALA A 130 -2.41 17.63 -10.04
CA ALA A 130 -2.32 17.83 -11.48
C ALA A 130 -1.22 18.82 -11.89
N VAL A 131 -0.98 19.86 -11.07
CA VAL A 131 0.01 20.91 -11.36
C VAL A 131 1.42 20.47 -11.02
N GLY A 132 1.65 19.95 -9.80
CA GLY A 132 2.99 19.65 -9.29
C GLY A 132 3.15 18.24 -8.74
N GLY A 133 2.25 17.31 -9.08
CA GLY A 133 2.31 15.91 -8.64
C GLY A 133 2.14 15.74 -7.13
N ALA A 134 2.66 14.63 -6.63
CA ALA A 134 2.54 14.29 -5.21
C ALA A 134 3.18 15.32 -4.28
N GLU A 135 4.30 15.95 -4.69
CA GLU A 135 4.99 16.96 -3.88
C GLU A 135 4.12 18.18 -3.63
N ALA A 136 3.51 18.74 -4.68
CA ALA A 136 2.61 19.88 -4.54
C ALA A 136 1.36 19.52 -3.71
N ALA A 137 0.81 18.32 -3.91
CA ALA A 137 -0.34 17.86 -3.15
C ALA A 137 0.00 17.65 -1.65
N VAL A 138 1.15 17.06 -1.31
CA VAL A 138 1.61 16.95 0.07
C VAL A 138 1.84 18.32 0.70
N ASN A 139 2.49 19.25 -0.01
CA ASN A 139 2.70 20.61 0.47
C ASN A 139 1.38 21.35 0.73
N MET A 140 0.39 21.19 -0.16
CA MET A 140 -0.95 21.72 0.04
C MET A 140 -1.58 21.14 1.32
N LEU A 141 -1.52 19.83 1.53
CA LEU A 141 -2.07 19.19 2.74
C LEU A 141 -1.39 19.72 4.01
N ASN A 142 -0.05 19.75 4.02
CA ASN A 142 0.71 20.26 5.16
C ASN A 142 0.36 21.72 5.49
N ARG A 143 0.24 22.57 4.47
CA ARG A 143 -0.06 24.00 4.62
C ARG A 143 -1.45 24.25 5.18
N ASN A 144 -2.47 23.51 4.73
CA ASN A 144 -3.86 23.80 5.10
C ASN A 144 -4.36 23.06 6.35
N LEU A 145 -3.70 21.95 6.71
CA LEU A 145 -4.15 21.07 7.80
C LEU A 145 -3.15 21.03 8.97
N ASP A 146 -2.11 21.85 8.92
CA ASP A 146 -1.06 21.91 9.92
C ASP A 146 -0.45 20.51 10.21
N LEU A 147 -0.18 19.76 9.13
CA LEU A 147 0.38 18.42 9.21
C LEU A 147 1.87 18.40 8.86
N ASP A 148 2.54 17.34 9.28
CA ASP A 148 3.91 16.98 8.93
C ASP A 148 3.92 15.67 8.11
N ILE A 149 3.36 15.72 6.91
CA ILE A 149 3.39 14.61 5.97
C ILE A 149 4.73 14.65 5.23
N GLN A 150 5.52 13.58 5.34
CA GLN A 150 6.82 13.46 4.69
C GLN A 150 6.83 12.39 3.59
N ASP A 151 5.84 11.51 3.60
CA ASP A 151 5.77 10.40 2.67
C ASP A 151 4.41 10.27 2.01
N TYR A 152 4.43 9.71 0.80
CA TYR A 152 3.22 9.43 0.05
C TYR A 152 3.27 8.07 -0.64
N VAL A 153 2.08 7.60 -1.00
CA VAL A 153 1.85 6.45 -1.88
C VAL A 153 0.82 6.85 -2.92
N SER A 154 1.15 6.69 -4.19
CA SER A 154 0.20 6.90 -5.30
C SER A 154 -0.09 5.57 -6.00
N VAL A 155 -1.37 5.28 -6.20
CA VAL A 155 -1.85 4.04 -6.81
C VAL A 155 -2.82 4.36 -7.95
N ASN A 156 -2.80 3.56 -9.01
CA ASN A 156 -3.76 3.66 -10.11
C ASN A 156 -4.87 2.60 -9.99
N PHE A 157 -5.85 2.64 -10.87
CA PHE A 157 -6.98 1.70 -10.87
C PHE A 157 -6.55 0.25 -11.12
N LEU A 158 -5.50 0.04 -11.93
CA LEU A 158 -4.98 -1.30 -12.22
C LEU A 158 -4.39 -1.94 -10.97
N ALA A 159 -3.57 -1.19 -10.20
CA ALA A 159 -2.99 -1.66 -8.93
C ALA A 159 -4.07 -2.11 -7.95
N VAL A 160 -5.13 -1.30 -7.77
CA VAL A 160 -6.24 -1.65 -6.86
C VAL A 160 -6.98 -2.88 -7.35
N ALA A 161 -7.28 -2.96 -8.66
CA ALA A 161 -7.96 -4.12 -9.23
C ALA A 161 -7.12 -5.40 -9.11
N ASP A 162 -5.81 -5.33 -9.32
CA ASP A 162 -4.89 -6.46 -9.16
C ASP A 162 -4.83 -6.96 -7.73
N VAL A 163 -4.71 -6.05 -6.75
CA VAL A 163 -4.72 -6.44 -5.32
C VAL A 163 -6.00 -7.18 -4.96
N VAL A 164 -7.17 -6.64 -5.35
CA VAL A 164 -8.46 -7.26 -5.04
C VAL A 164 -8.57 -8.65 -5.67
N ASP A 165 -8.22 -8.79 -6.95
CA ASP A 165 -8.27 -10.08 -7.64
C ASP A 165 -7.32 -11.13 -7.03
N LEU A 166 -6.09 -10.72 -6.71
CA LEU A 166 -5.08 -11.60 -6.12
C LEU A 166 -5.41 -12.01 -4.69
N LEU A 167 -6.16 -11.18 -3.95
CA LEU A 167 -6.70 -11.52 -2.64
C LEU A 167 -7.97 -12.39 -2.73
N GLY A 168 -8.41 -12.72 -3.94
CA GLY A 168 -9.60 -13.55 -4.18
C GLY A 168 -10.90 -12.77 -4.06
N GLY A 169 -10.92 -11.45 -4.33
CA GLY A 169 -12.09 -10.59 -4.27
C GLY A 169 -12.41 -10.08 -2.87
N ILE A 170 -13.39 -9.14 -2.79
CA ILE A 170 -13.89 -8.60 -1.52
C ILE A 170 -15.41 -8.72 -1.45
N ASP A 171 -15.95 -8.88 -0.25
CA ASP A 171 -17.40 -8.96 -0.01
C ASP A 171 -17.92 -7.63 0.50
N LEU A 172 -18.95 -7.08 -0.19
CA LEU A 172 -19.60 -5.82 0.16
C LEU A 172 -21.11 -5.95 0.09
N ASP A 173 -21.80 -5.25 1.00
CA ASP A 173 -23.23 -5.05 0.95
C ASP A 173 -23.53 -3.82 0.09
N LEU A 174 -24.31 -4.00 -0.97
CA LEU A 174 -24.68 -2.97 -1.93
C LEU A 174 -26.19 -2.74 -1.90
N THR A 175 -26.60 -1.48 -2.07
CA THR A 175 -28.01 -1.11 -2.36
C THR A 175 -28.34 -1.36 -3.81
N ASP A 176 -29.64 -1.35 -4.16
CA ASP A 176 -30.08 -1.44 -5.57
C ASP A 176 -29.41 -0.39 -6.46
N GLU A 177 -29.39 0.85 -5.98
CA GLU A 177 -28.80 2.00 -6.70
C GLU A 177 -27.27 1.82 -6.88
N GLU A 178 -26.57 1.31 -5.87
CA GLU A 178 -25.12 1.04 -5.96
C GLU A 178 -24.82 -0.07 -6.96
N VAL A 179 -25.64 -1.12 -7.03
CA VAL A 179 -25.45 -2.20 -8.02
C VAL A 179 -25.57 -1.65 -9.44
N VAL A 180 -26.61 -0.82 -9.72
CA VAL A 180 -26.82 -0.17 -11.02
C VAL A 180 -25.63 0.70 -11.38
N HIS A 181 -25.21 1.61 -10.49
CA HIS A 181 -24.11 2.51 -10.77
C HIS A 181 -22.77 1.79 -10.91
N MET A 182 -22.48 0.81 -10.05
CA MET A 182 -21.28 -0.01 -10.14
C MET A 182 -21.22 -0.72 -11.52
N ASN A 183 -22.29 -1.36 -11.93
CA ASN A 183 -22.36 -2.02 -13.24
C ASN A 183 -22.05 -1.06 -14.39
N ASN A 184 -22.55 0.19 -14.33
CA ASN A 184 -22.28 1.21 -15.33
C ASN A 184 -20.79 1.62 -15.34
N TYR A 185 -20.18 1.82 -14.17
CA TYR A 185 -18.75 2.14 -14.07
C TYR A 185 -17.84 0.97 -14.48
N CYS A 186 -18.31 -0.28 -14.36
CA CYS A 186 -17.52 -1.45 -14.75
C CYS A 186 -17.14 -1.44 -16.24
N VAL A 187 -17.91 -0.83 -17.10
CA VAL A 187 -17.61 -0.74 -18.55
C VAL A 187 -16.29 0.00 -18.74
N GLU A 188 -16.22 1.26 -18.30
CA GLU A 188 -15.01 2.08 -18.41
C GLU A 188 -13.84 1.50 -17.60
N THR A 189 -14.09 1.02 -16.36
CA THR A 189 -13.04 0.44 -15.51
C THR A 189 -12.43 -0.81 -16.16
N SER A 190 -13.23 -1.63 -16.84
CA SER A 190 -12.75 -2.79 -17.60
C SER A 190 -11.85 -2.37 -18.77
N GLU A 191 -12.20 -1.30 -19.47
CA GLU A 191 -11.39 -0.75 -20.56
C GLU A 191 -10.04 -0.21 -20.05
N ILE A 192 -10.05 0.59 -18.98
CA ILE A 192 -8.84 1.18 -18.37
C ILE A 192 -7.91 0.10 -17.84
N THR A 193 -8.44 -0.92 -17.14
CA THR A 193 -7.64 -1.96 -16.51
C THR A 193 -7.30 -3.14 -17.41
N GLY A 194 -7.98 -3.25 -18.58
CA GLY A 194 -7.88 -4.42 -19.46
C GLY A 194 -8.45 -5.71 -18.86
N LYS A 195 -9.16 -5.62 -17.72
CA LYS A 195 -9.66 -6.77 -16.97
C LYS A 195 -11.14 -7.01 -17.23
N LYS A 196 -11.57 -8.27 -17.03
CA LYS A 196 -12.96 -8.68 -17.24
C LYS A 196 -13.75 -8.62 -15.94
N TYR A 197 -15.06 -8.39 -16.07
CA TYR A 197 -16.02 -8.50 -14.97
C TYR A 197 -17.26 -9.25 -15.42
N LYS A 198 -18.09 -9.63 -14.48
CA LYS A 198 -19.43 -10.17 -14.73
C LYS A 198 -20.45 -9.20 -14.16
N LYS A 199 -21.36 -8.70 -15.03
CA LYS A 199 -22.46 -7.84 -14.58
C LYS A 199 -23.30 -8.54 -13.52
N ILE A 200 -23.68 -7.82 -12.46
CA ILE A 200 -24.57 -8.33 -11.42
C ILE A 200 -26.02 -8.19 -11.94
N GLU A 201 -26.71 -9.31 -12.05
CA GLU A 201 -28.12 -9.40 -12.44
C GLU A 201 -28.85 -10.43 -11.58
N PRO A 202 -30.06 -10.11 -11.07
CA PRO A 202 -30.74 -8.82 -11.14
C PRO A 202 -30.02 -7.73 -10.35
N GLU A 203 -30.24 -6.44 -10.73
CA GLU A 203 -29.66 -5.27 -10.08
C GLU A 203 -30.45 -4.94 -8.79
N VAL A 204 -30.27 -5.73 -7.77
CA VAL A 204 -30.95 -5.62 -6.46
C VAL A 204 -29.95 -5.57 -5.32
N ALA A 205 -30.38 -5.02 -4.20
CA ALA A 205 -29.56 -4.98 -2.98
C ALA A 205 -29.15 -6.39 -2.51
N GLY A 206 -27.95 -6.49 -1.95
CA GLY A 206 -27.45 -7.76 -1.41
C GLY A 206 -25.97 -7.70 -1.08
N THR A 207 -25.50 -8.79 -0.49
CA THR A 207 -24.06 -9.01 -0.28
C THR A 207 -23.47 -9.64 -1.53
N TYR A 208 -22.47 -8.99 -2.13
CA TYR A 208 -21.84 -9.44 -3.35
C TYR A 208 -20.34 -9.63 -3.18
N HIS A 209 -19.85 -10.71 -3.79
CA HIS A 209 -18.42 -10.96 -3.91
C HIS A 209 -17.88 -10.26 -5.15
N LEU A 210 -17.15 -9.17 -4.95
CA LEU A 210 -16.66 -8.29 -6.01
C LEU A 210 -15.25 -8.65 -6.44
N ASN A 211 -15.01 -8.71 -7.76
CA ASN A 211 -13.66 -8.76 -8.32
C ASN A 211 -13.04 -7.36 -8.38
N GLY A 212 -11.78 -7.27 -8.87
CA GLY A 212 -11.04 -6.01 -8.91
C GLY A 212 -11.73 -4.91 -9.70
N VAL A 213 -12.29 -5.21 -10.89
CA VAL A 213 -13.03 -4.24 -11.71
C VAL A 213 -14.25 -3.71 -10.95
N GLN A 214 -15.02 -4.60 -10.33
CA GLN A 214 -16.22 -4.24 -9.59
C GLN A 214 -15.89 -3.42 -8.33
N ALA A 215 -14.85 -3.80 -7.59
CA ALA A 215 -14.41 -3.06 -6.40
C ALA A 215 -13.94 -1.64 -6.73
N VAL A 216 -13.13 -1.48 -7.79
CA VAL A 216 -12.74 -0.15 -8.29
C VAL A 216 -13.96 0.63 -8.74
N SER A 217 -14.88 0.01 -9.51
CA SER A 217 -16.09 0.65 -9.99
C SER A 217 -17.00 1.12 -8.85
N TYR A 218 -17.15 0.32 -7.80
CA TYR A 218 -17.86 0.68 -6.59
C TYR A 218 -17.24 1.93 -5.90
N SER A 219 -15.92 1.98 -5.81
CA SER A 219 -15.21 3.13 -5.22
C SER A 219 -15.32 4.42 -6.04
N ARG A 220 -15.81 4.34 -7.29
CA ARG A 220 -16.01 5.48 -8.22
C ARG A 220 -17.42 6.04 -8.22
N ILE A 221 -18.40 5.38 -7.59
CA ILE A 221 -19.81 5.80 -7.61
C ILE A 221 -19.97 7.19 -6.98
N ARG A 222 -20.63 8.10 -7.74
CA ARG A 222 -20.94 9.48 -7.32
C ARG A 222 -22.43 9.81 -7.37
N TYR A 223 -23.19 9.10 -8.19
CA TYR A 223 -24.57 9.43 -8.53
C TYR A 223 -25.57 8.76 -7.57
N THR A 224 -25.24 8.77 -6.27
CA THR A 224 -26.12 8.35 -5.18
C THR A 224 -26.27 9.48 -4.18
N GLU A 225 -27.24 9.39 -3.27
CA GLU A 225 -27.38 10.34 -2.18
C GLU A 225 -26.03 10.55 -1.45
N GLY A 226 -25.67 11.79 -1.12
CA GLY A 226 -24.38 12.15 -0.53
C GLY A 226 -23.23 12.32 -1.52
N GLY A 227 -23.39 12.03 -2.81
CA GLY A 227 -22.46 12.40 -3.89
C GLY A 227 -21.01 12.06 -3.65
N ASP A 228 -20.12 13.07 -3.66
CA ASP A 228 -18.66 12.91 -3.47
C ASP A 228 -18.28 12.45 -2.06
N PHE A 229 -19.06 12.80 -1.04
CA PHE A 229 -18.86 12.34 0.34
C PHE A 229 -19.03 10.81 0.45
N GLN A 230 -20.08 10.27 -0.15
CA GLN A 230 -20.30 8.84 -0.19
C GLN A 230 -19.24 8.12 -1.02
N ARG A 231 -18.77 8.72 -2.11
CA ARG A 231 -17.65 8.16 -2.89
C ARG A 231 -16.41 7.96 -2.03
N THR A 232 -16.00 8.97 -1.26
CA THR A 232 -14.80 8.85 -0.40
C THR A 232 -14.99 7.81 0.71
N SER A 233 -16.20 7.65 1.23
CA SER A 233 -16.53 6.58 2.19
C SER A 233 -16.38 5.20 1.55
N ARG A 234 -16.86 5.03 0.30
CA ARG A 234 -16.67 3.79 -0.47
C ARG A 234 -15.19 3.48 -0.73
N GLN A 235 -14.38 4.50 -1.03
CA GLN A 235 -12.94 4.34 -1.20
C GLN A 235 -12.28 3.80 0.07
N ARG A 236 -12.58 4.40 1.24
CA ARG A 236 -12.06 3.92 2.53
C ARG A 236 -12.52 2.49 2.84
N LEU A 237 -13.80 2.17 2.57
CA LEU A 237 -14.33 0.82 2.78
C LEU A 237 -13.60 -0.22 1.91
N VAL A 238 -13.30 0.08 0.66
CA VAL A 238 -12.52 -0.81 -0.21
C VAL A 238 -11.11 -1.02 0.35
N ILE A 239 -10.43 0.05 0.81
CA ILE A 239 -9.11 -0.05 1.46
C ILE A 239 -9.17 -0.93 2.71
N GLU A 240 -10.19 -0.75 3.55
CA GLU A 240 -10.40 -1.56 4.75
C GLU A 240 -10.57 -3.05 4.41
N LYS A 241 -11.41 -3.38 3.43
CA LYS A 241 -11.62 -4.76 2.98
C LYS A 241 -10.38 -5.40 2.38
N ILE A 242 -9.60 -4.64 1.61
CA ILE A 242 -8.28 -5.07 1.11
C ILE A 242 -7.35 -5.37 2.29
N ALA A 243 -7.26 -4.47 3.29
CA ALA A 243 -6.40 -4.67 4.45
C ALA A 243 -6.80 -5.89 5.28
N GLU A 244 -8.11 -6.12 5.50
CA GLU A 244 -8.63 -7.30 6.17
C GLU A 244 -8.23 -8.61 5.47
N LYS A 245 -8.32 -8.64 4.15
CA LYS A 245 -7.95 -9.80 3.32
C LYS A 245 -6.44 -10.00 3.29
N ALA A 246 -5.66 -8.93 3.13
CA ALA A 246 -4.21 -8.97 3.08
C ALA A 246 -3.59 -9.54 4.38
N LYS A 247 -4.16 -9.23 5.55
CA LYS A 247 -3.73 -9.79 6.84
C LYS A 247 -3.91 -11.31 6.94
N LYS A 248 -4.84 -11.88 6.16
CA LYS A 248 -5.14 -13.33 6.16
C LYS A 248 -4.44 -14.06 5.02
N ALA A 249 -3.82 -13.34 4.09
CA ALA A 249 -3.15 -13.90 2.93
C ALA A 249 -1.87 -14.63 3.34
N ASP A 250 -1.57 -15.73 2.65
CA ASP A 250 -0.31 -16.44 2.83
C ASP A 250 0.87 -15.70 2.15
N LEU A 251 2.09 -16.09 2.51
CA LEU A 251 3.31 -15.46 1.97
C LEU A 251 3.44 -15.61 0.44
N SER A 252 2.89 -16.67 -0.15
CA SER A 252 2.90 -16.86 -1.60
C SER A 252 2.02 -15.84 -2.28
N THR A 253 0.80 -15.64 -1.77
CA THR A 253 -0.14 -14.62 -2.26
C THR A 253 0.43 -13.21 -2.12
N ILE A 254 1.01 -12.86 -0.95
CA ILE A 254 1.67 -11.57 -0.75
C ILE A 254 2.82 -11.37 -1.75
N ASN A 255 3.62 -12.41 -1.99
CA ASN A 255 4.71 -12.34 -2.95
C ASN A 255 4.23 -12.08 -4.39
N ILE A 256 3.11 -12.68 -4.80
CA ILE A 256 2.49 -12.46 -6.11
C ILE A 256 1.94 -11.03 -6.21
N ILE A 257 1.29 -10.53 -5.14
CA ILE A 257 0.81 -9.14 -5.06
C ILE A 257 1.97 -8.16 -5.24
N ILE A 258 3.07 -8.37 -4.53
CA ILE A 258 4.27 -7.52 -4.67
C ILE A 258 4.74 -7.47 -6.13
N ASP A 259 4.78 -8.61 -6.80
CA ASP A 259 5.24 -8.68 -8.20
C ASP A 259 4.33 -7.96 -9.18
N ALA A 260 3.02 -8.05 -8.97
CA ALA A 260 2.03 -7.47 -9.86
C ALA A 260 1.81 -5.97 -9.62
N VAL A 261 1.83 -5.55 -8.35
CA VAL A 261 1.34 -4.23 -7.93
C VAL A 261 2.46 -3.22 -7.74
N PHE A 262 3.65 -3.63 -7.31
CA PHE A 262 4.77 -2.69 -7.07
C PHE A 262 5.15 -1.86 -8.30
N PRO A 263 5.14 -2.38 -9.54
CA PRO A 263 5.39 -1.57 -10.73
C PRO A 263 4.35 -0.45 -10.96
N GLU A 264 3.15 -0.60 -10.42
CA GLU A 264 2.02 0.34 -10.57
C GLU A 264 1.93 1.35 -9.42
N ILE A 265 2.81 1.23 -8.41
CA ILE A 265 2.87 2.13 -7.25
C ILE A 265 4.01 3.12 -7.43
N THR A 266 3.73 4.41 -7.16
CA THR A 266 4.76 5.43 -6.99
C THR A 266 4.76 5.88 -5.53
N THR A 267 5.95 5.99 -4.92
CA THR A 267 6.08 6.34 -3.50
C THR A 267 7.37 7.12 -3.21
N SER A 268 7.37 7.88 -2.12
CA SER A 268 8.58 8.49 -1.56
C SER A 268 9.38 7.54 -0.67
N PHE A 269 8.74 6.50 -0.14
CA PHE A 269 9.37 5.55 0.76
C PHE A 269 10.58 4.88 0.13
N THR A 270 11.69 4.86 0.86
CA THR A 270 12.84 4.07 0.50
C THR A 270 12.61 2.58 0.76
N SER A 271 13.36 1.73 0.08
CA SER A 271 13.31 0.27 0.30
C SER A 271 13.54 -0.12 1.77
N GLY A 272 14.40 0.63 2.49
CA GLY A 272 14.69 0.40 3.91
C GLY A 272 13.50 0.66 4.81
N GLU A 273 12.75 1.74 4.55
CA GLU A 273 11.54 2.10 5.29
C GLU A 273 10.43 1.10 5.06
N ILE A 274 10.23 0.66 3.81
CA ILE A 274 9.25 -0.38 3.48
C ILE A 274 9.55 -1.68 4.22
N VAL A 275 10.82 -2.12 4.24
CA VAL A 275 11.23 -3.31 5.02
C VAL A 275 10.93 -3.12 6.50
N LYS A 276 11.24 -1.95 7.07
CA LYS A 276 10.95 -1.65 8.48
C LYS A 276 9.45 -1.72 8.77
N MET A 277 8.61 -1.11 7.93
CA MET A 277 7.14 -1.12 8.07
C MET A 277 6.58 -2.53 7.92
N SER A 278 7.11 -3.33 7.00
CA SER A 278 6.64 -4.70 6.75
C SER A 278 6.80 -5.62 7.96
N THR A 279 7.77 -5.38 8.84
CA THR A 279 7.96 -6.16 10.07
C THR A 279 6.82 -6.00 11.07
N SER A 280 6.06 -4.90 10.97
CA SER A 280 4.92 -4.61 11.85
C SER A 280 3.57 -4.74 11.12
N LEU A 281 3.54 -5.21 9.89
CA LEU A 281 2.36 -5.22 9.03
C LEU A 281 1.11 -5.84 9.68
N LEU A 282 1.29 -6.96 10.40
CA LEU A 282 0.20 -7.67 11.07
C LEU A 282 -0.32 -6.96 12.33
N GLN A 283 0.42 -5.97 12.83
CA GLN A 283 0.06 -5.20 14.03
C GLN A 283 -0.81 -3.99 13.70
N TYR A 284 -0.74 -3.47 12.46
CA TYR A 284 -1.55 -2.33 12.06
C TYR A 284 -3.04 -2.69 12.07
N SER A 285 -3.87 -1.79 12.55
CA SER A 285 -5.33 -1.91 12.52
C SER A 285 -5.94 -0.61 12.01
N ILE A 286 -6.89 -0.72 11.09
CA ILE A 286 -7.64 0.45 10.64
C ILE A 286 -8.72 0.73 11.70
N GLY A 287 -8.67 1.94 12.25
CA GLY A 287 -9.64 2.47 13.20
C GLY A 287 -10.68 3.37 12.54
N ASP A 288 -11.05 4.47 13.22
CA ASP A 288 -12.05 5.41 12.74
C ASP A 288 -11.67 6.05 11.40
N ASN A 289 -12.67 6.23 10.54
CA ASN A 289 -12.54 6.79 9.21
C ASN A 289 -13.40 8.03 9.07
N GLU A 290 -12.81 9.12 8.61
CA GLU A 290 -13.50 10.41 8.51
C GLU A 290 -13.27 11.09 7.15
N GLY A 291 -14.04 12.15 6.86
CA GLY A 291 -13.84 13.02 5.72
C GLY A 291 -13.61 14.45 6.16
N PHE A 292 -12.77 15.19 5.42
CA PHE A 292 -12.50 16.61 5.64
C PHE A 292 -12.98 17.44 4.45
N PRO A 293 -13.68 18.57 4.71
CA PRO A 293 -14.14 19.08 6.00
C PRO A 293 -15.24 18.20 6.64
N MET A 294 -15.27 18.13 7.99
CA MET A 294 -16.21 17.28 8.74
C MET A 294 -17.64 17.81 8.68
N ASP A 295 -17.81 19.13 8.80
CA ASP A 295 -19.11 19.79 8.72
C ASP A 295 -19.30 20.37 7.32
N ASN A 296 -20.18 19.72 6.55
CA ASN A 296 -20.51 20.15 5.21
C ASN A 296 -21.86 20.83 5.23
N GLU A 297 -21.87 22.16 5.37
CA GLU A 297 -23.01 22.95 4.94
C GLU A 297 -22.96 23.08 3.42
N THR A 298 -23.92 22.47 2.74
CA THR A 298 -24.13 22.58 1.29
C THR A 298 -24.97 23.81 0.96
#